data_c934b0eed332a1f2904ca4b55e10005b
#
_entry.id   c934b0eed332a1f2904ca4b55e10005b
#
_cell.length_a   1.000
_cell.length_b   1.000
_cell.length_c   1.000
_cell.angle_alpha   90.00
_cell.angle_beta   90.00
_cell.angle_gamma   90.00
#
_symmetry.space_group_name_H-M   'P 1'
#
loop_
_entity.id
_entity.type
_entity.pdbx_description
1 polymer ?
#
loop_
_entity_poly.entity_id
_entity_poly.type
_entity_poly.pdbx_seq_one_letter_code
_entity_poly.pdbx_strand_id
1 'polypeptide(L)'
;DEYPIEGHTLYDNVLRLWALRLDNKLFEDEERQRQAERIKEKIRINFWPTPSNIDHPAIYHQRGFTDSAESDLQHLACAISPKGYDTHFDTAGHAMAMLLGLVSKKQYDQILNYLKPIFRHVGTVLIPALWPVITSDDPEWTSLKHNYSYTFKNYPHQYHNGGIWPVWMGWFALGASVNGNTHLPETVLKAWMKLEDVEDVNFSEYIASDTLQHCGKERLCYSASGLIFLVASIRKNAFDKLKLITNTY
;
A
#
# COMPACT_ATOMS: atom_id res chain seq x y z
N ASP A 1 13.19 -6.54 5.33
CA ASP A 1 12.70 -5.91 6.55
C ASP A 1 11.74 -6.84 7.30
N GLU A 2 11.50 -6.53 8.55
CA GLU A 2 10.65 -7.29 9.47
C GLU A 2 9.15 -7.22 9.11
N TYR A 3 8.83 -7.33 7.83
CA TYR A 3 7.45 -7.34 7.35
C TYR A 3 6.82 -8.71 7.58
N PRO A 4 5.59 -8.80 8.07
CA PRO A 4 5.01 -10.07 8.52
C PRO A 4 4.60 -11.02 7.40
N ILE A 5 4.91 -10.70 6.13
CA ILE A 5 4.35 -11.37 4.96
C ILE A 5 5.46 -12.07 4.19
N GLU A 6 5.26 -13.36 3.90
CA GLU A 6 6.14 -14.18 3.08
C GLU A 6 5.50 -14.44 1.71
N GLY A 7 6.34 -14.48 0.66
CA GLY A 7 5.91 -14.85 -0.70
C GLY A 7 6.06 -13.73 -1.71
N HIS A 8 5.22 -13.77 -2.74
CA HIS A 8 5.15 -12.72 -3.76
C HIS A 8 4.28 -11.57 -3.26
N THR A 9 4.89 -10.53 -2.69
CA THR A 9 4.16 -9.39 -2.15
C THR A 9 3.64 -8.47 -3.26
N LEU A 10 2.52 -7.81 -3.02
CA LEU A 10 2.00 -6.77 -3.90
C LEU A 10 3.04 -5.67 -4.09
N TYR A 11 3.61 -5.19 -2.99
CA TYR A 11 4.57 -4.09 -2.97
C TYR A 11 5.79 -4.35 -3.86
N ASP A 12 6.47 -5.48 -3.71
CA ASP A 12 7.66 -5.82 -4.50
C ASP A 12 7.34 -6.01 -5.99
N ASN A 13 6.20 -6.62 -6.31
CA ASN A 13 5.77 -6.78 -7.69
C ASN A 13 5.46 -5.45 -8.37
N VAL A 14 4.83 -4.53 -7.65
CA VAL A 14 4.55 -3.18 -8.16
C VAL A 14 5.82 -2.36 -8.32
N LEU A 15 6.76 -2.42 -7.37
CA LEU A 15 8.07 -1.79 -7.49
C LEU A 15 8.87 -2.34 -8.68
N ARG A 16 8.85 -3.64 -8.90
CA ARG A 16 9.49 -4.25 -10.06
C ARG A 16 8.91 -3.74 -11.38
N LEU A 17 7.58 -3.65 -11.45
CA LEU A 17 6.92 -3.08 -12.62
C LEU A 17 7.36 -1.63 -12.86
N TRP A 18 7.42 -0.84 -11.80
CA TRP A 18 7.85 0.56 -11.91
C TRP A 18 9.29 0.68 -12.38
N ALA A 19 10.20 -0.11 -11.80
CA ALA A 19 11.60 -0.15 -12.22
C ALA A 19 11.75 -0.49 -13.71
N LEU A 20 11.03 -1.50 -14.21
CA LEU A 20 11.06 -1.88 -15.64
C LEU A 20 10.52 -0.76 -16.54
N ARG A 21 9.46 -0.05 -16.12
CA ARG A 21 8.94 1.09 -16.88
C ARG A 21 9.92 2.26 -16.94
N LEU A 22 10.58 2.57 -15.82
CA LEU A 22 11.59 3.62 -15.78
C LEU A 22 12.83 3.25 -16.60
N ASP A 23 13.28 2.01 -16.50
CA ASP A 23 14.41 1.51 -17.26
C ASP A 23 14.11 1.54 -18.76
N ASN A 24 12.94 1.08 -19.20
CA ASN A 24 12.53 1.16 -20.61
C ASN A 24 12.39 2.62 -21.10
N LYS A 25 12.00 3.55 -20.24
CA LYS A 25 11.96 4.97 -20.59
C LYS A 25 13.35 5.57 -20.84
N LEU A 26 14.37 5.04 -20.17
CA LEU A 26 15.75 5.51 -20.32
C LEU A 26 16.48 4.83 -21.50
N PHE A 27 16.17 3.58 -21.80
CA PHE A 27 16.96 2.73 -22.70
C PHE A 27 16.16 2.15 -23.88
N GLU A 28 14.85 2.40 -23.98
CA GLU A 28 13.97 2.02 -25.09
C GLU A 28 14.14 0.57 -25.57
N ASP A 29 13.89 -0.40 -24.69
CA ASP A 29 14.02 -1.83 -24.98
C ASP A 29 12.65 -2.51 -25.10
N GLU A 30 12.31 -3.00 -26.30
CA GLU A 30 11.00 -3.63 -26.56
C GLU A 30 10.75 -4.89 -25.72
N GLU A 31 11.78 -5.69 -25.41
CA GLU A 31 11.58 -6.88 -24.56
C GLU A 31 11.26 -6.47 -23.12
N ARG A 32 11.90 -5.43 -22.58
CA ARG A 32 11.56 -4.87 -21.28
C ARG A 32 10.14 -4.30 -21.26
N GLN A 33 9.72 -3.64 -22.33
CA GLN A 33 8.33 -3.17 -22.45
C GLN A 33 7.36 -4.34 -22.43
N ARG A 34 7.59 -5.40 -23.21
CA ARG A 34 6.78 -6.62 -23.19
C ARG A 34 6.77 -7.28 -21.80
N GLN A 35 7.91 -7.30 -21.12
CA GLN A 35 8.01 -7.83 -19.77
C GLN A 35 7.19 -7.00 -18.76
N ALA A 36 7.26 -5.66 -18.85
CA ALA A 36 6.49 -4.77 -18.01
C ALA A 36 4.96 -4.99 -18.20
N GLU A 37 4.48 -5.10 -19.43
CA GLU A 37 3.06 -5.37 -19.70
C GLU A 37 2.63 -6.76 -19.20
N ARG A 38 3.46 -7.80 -19.37
CA ARG A 38 3.18 -9.14 -18.79
C ARG A 38 3.08 -9.10 -17.25
N ILE A 39 3.96 -8.36 -16.58
CA ILE A 39 3.93 -8.21 -15.11
C ILE A 39 2.70 -7.43 -14.68
N LYS A 40 2.36 -6.34 -15.36
CA LYS A 40 1.15 -5.55 -15.10
C LYS A 40 -0.11 -6.40 -15.17
N GLU A 41 -0.24 -7.22 -16.23
CA GLU A 41 -1.37 -8.14 -16.39
C GLU A 41 -1.44 -9.14 -15.24
N LYS A 42 -0.31 -9.78 -14.90
CA LYS A 42 -0.23 -10.74 -13.80
C LYS A 42 -0.58 -10.12 -12.44
N ILE A 43 -0.17 -8.89 -12.17
CA ILE A 43 -0.54 -8.17 -10.95
C ILE A 43 -2.06 -7.95 -10.92
N ARG A 44 -2.64 -7.45 -12.00
CA ARG A 44 -4.08 -7.17 -12.07
C ARG A 44 -4.95 -8.40 -11.88
N ILE A 45 -4.52 -9.55 -12.40
CA ILE A 45 -5.24 -10.80 -12.27
C ILE A 45 -5.04 -11.38 -10.88
N ASN A 46 -3.79 -11.58 -10.47
CA ASN A 46 -3.50 -12.36 -9.27
C ASN A 46 -3.78 -11.60 -7.97
N PHE A 47 -3.56 -10.29 -7.91
CA PHE A 47 -3.76 -9.55 -6.66
C PHE A 47 -5.19 -9.02 -6.47
N TRP A 48 -6.07 -9.20 -7.46
CA TRP A 48 -7.50 -8.92 -7.32
C TRP A 48 -8.34 -10.11 -7.78
N PRO A 49 -8.40 -11.19 -6.98
CA PRO A 49 -9.20 -12.36 -7.31
C PRO A 49 -10.69 -12.02 -7.51
N THR A 50 -11.26 -12.47 -8.61
CA THR A 50 -12.68 -12.30 -8.91
C THR A 50 -13.26 -13.59 -9.49
N PRO A 51 -14.55 -13.89 -9.25
CA PRO A 51 -15.20 -15.05 -9.85
C PRO A 51 -15.10 -15.11 -11.38
N SER A 52 -15.08 -13.95 -12.04
CA SER A 52 -14.96 -13.88 -13.50
C SER A 52 -13.61 -14.33 -14.07
N ASN A 53 -12.57 -14.36 -13.24
CA ASN A 53 -11.22 -14.70 -13.65
C ASN A 53 -10.75 -16.07 -13.17
N ILE A 54 -11.61 -16.88 -12.58
CA ILE A 54 -11.27 -18.13 -11.89
C ILE A 54 -10.53 -19.15 -12.77
N ASP A 55 -10.78 -19.13 -14.08
CA ASP A 55 -10.16 -20.04 -15.06
C ASP A 55 -9.01 -19.37 -15.83
N HIS A 56 -8.54 -18.19 -15.40
CA HIS A 56 -7.52 -17.47 -16.15
C HIS A 56 -6.15 -18.18 -16.06
N PRO A 57 -5.46 -18.43 -17.21
CA PRO A 57 -4.23 -19.24 -17.24
C PRO A 57 -3.04 -18.59 -16.54
N ALA A 58 -3.10 -17.29 -16.22
CA ALA A 58 -2.06 -16.58 -15.52
C ALA A 58 -2.18 -16.66 -13.99
N ILE A 59 -3.14 -17.39 -13.44
CA ILE A 59 -3.31 -17.56 -12.00
C ILE A 59 -2.14 -18.36 -11.43
N TYR A 60 -1.53 -17.83 -10.38
CA TYR A 60 -0.39 -18.44 -9.71
C TYR A 60 -0.77 -19.61 -8.80
N HIS A 61 -1.84 -19.47 -8.03
CA HIS A 61 -2.26 -20.42 -7.03
C HIS A 61 -3.78 -20.64 -7.15
N GLN A 62 -4.17 -21.60 -8.00
CA GLN A 62 -5.57 -21.79 -8.41
C GLN A 62 -6.53 -21.90 -7.23
N ARG A 63 -6.24 -22.78 -6.27
CA ARG A 63 -7.12 -23.00 -5.10
C ARG A 63 -7.27 -21.71 -4.27
N GLY A 64 -6.15 -21.08 -3.88
CA GLY A 64 -6.20 -19.86 -3.09
C GLY A 64 -6.86 -18.69 -3.82
N PHE A 65 -6.72 -18.64 -5.16
CA PHE A 65 -7.44 -17.67 -5.97
C PHE A 65 -8.95 -17.87 -5.89
N THR A 66 -9.41 -19.12 -6.03
CA THR A 66 -10.83 -19.47 -5.93
C THR A 66 -11.39 -19.10 -4.55
N ASP A 67 -10.72 -19.54 -3.48
CA ASP A 67 -11.11 -19.24 -2.10
C ASP A 67 -11.21 -17.72 -1.85
N SER A 68 -10.25 -16.95 -2.37
CA SER A 68 -10.23 -15.47 -2.24
C SER A 68 -11.26 -14.78 -3.13
N ALA A 69 -11.54 -15.31 -4.31
CA ALA A 69 -12.56 -14.77 -5.22
C ALA A 69 -13.98 -14.95 -4.65
N GLU A 70 -14.22 -16.04 -3.93
CA GLU A 70 -15.49 -16.32 -3.25
C GLU A 70 -15.70 -15.43 -2.01
N SER A 71 -14.63 -14.92 -1.39
CA SER A 71 -14.72 -14.02 -0.24
C SER A 71 -15.12 -12.58 -0.59
N ASP A 72 -15.31 -12.25 -1.87
CA ASP A 72 -15.64 -10.90 -2.38
C ASP A 72 -14.64 -9.81 -1.88
N LEU A 73 -13.36 -10.05 -2.09
CA LEU A 73 -12.29 -9.14 -1.67
C LEU A 73 -12.46 -7.74 -2.28
N GLN A 74 -12.54 -6.71 -1.44
CA GLN A 74 -12.80 -5.32 -1.84
C GLN A 74 -11.52 -4.50 -2.06
N HIS A 75 -10.36 -5.14 -2.06
CA HIS A 75 -9.05 -4.52 -2.23
C HIS A 75 -8.06 -5.54 -2.82
N LEU A 76 -6.83 -5.12 -3.10
CA LEU A 76 -5.78 -6.02 -3.56
C LEU A 76 -5.31 -6.95 -2.41
N ALA A 77 -5.07 -8.22 -2.69
CA ALA A 77 -4.35 -9.09 -1.76
C ALA A 77 -2.94 -8.53 -1.52
N CYS A 78 -2.38 -8.71 -0.33
CA CYS A 78 -1.05 -8.20 -0.03
C CYS A 78 0.07 -9.14 -0.47
N ALA A 79 -0.17 -10.46 -0.48
CA ALA A 79 0.82 -11.44 -0.93
C ALA A 79 0.18 -12.74 -1.44
N ILE A 80 0.99 -13.49 -2.18
CA ILE A 80 0.68 -14.84 -2.67
C ILE A 80 1.84 -15.75 -2.28
N SER A 81 1.55 -16.83 -1.57
CA SER A 81 2.52 -17.83 -1.12
C SER A 81 2.05 -19.22 -1.50
N PRO A 82 2.86 -20.29 -1.28
CA PRO A 82 2.39 -21.65 -1.42
C PRO A 82 1.22 -22.02 -0.51
N LYS A 83 0.96 -21.25 0.55
CA LYS A 83 -0.19 -21.42 1.45
C LYS A 83 -1.50 -20.82 0.88
N GLY A 84 -1.41 -19.96 -0.12
CA GLY A 84 -2.54 -19.24 -0.72
C GLY A 84 -2.34 -17.74 -0.75
N TYR A 85 -3.43 -17.02 -0.66
CA TYR A 85 -3.47 -15.55 -0.70
C TYR A 85 -3.52 -14.98 0.71
N ASP A 86 -2.66 -14.02 0.98
CA ASP A 86 -2.77 -13.16 2.15
C ASP A 86 -3.64 -11.95 1.77
N THR A 87 -4.77 -11.81 2.45
CA THR A 87 -5.79 -10.81 2.15
C THR A 87 -5.78 -9.62 3.13
N HIS A 88 -4.72 -9.43 3.89
CA HIS A 88 -4.55 -8.18 4.62
C HIS A 88 -4.49 -6.98 3.67
N PHE A 89 -4.95 -5.84 4.14
CA PHE A 89 -4.75 -4.57 3.44
C PHE A 89 -3.33 -4.06 3.69
N ASP A 90 -2.50 -3.99 2.66
CA ASP A 90 -1.15 -3.42 2.70
C ASP A 90 -1.16 -2.00 2.11
N THR A 91 -0.99 -1.01 2.95
CA THR A 91 -1.03 0.40 2.54
C THR A 91 0.06 0.75 1.52
N ALA A 92 1.27 0.21 1.69
CA ALA A 92 2.38 0.48 0.78
C ALA A 92 2.12 -0.06 -0.63
N GLY A 93 1.71 -1.32 -0.74
CA GLY A 93 1.38 -1.96 -2.01
C GLY A 93 0.20 -1.29 -2.71
N HIS A 94 -0.86 -0.95 -1.95
CA HIS A 94 -2.02 -0.22 -2.50
C HIS A 94 -1.67 1.17 -2.99
N ALA A 95 -0.86 1.94 -2.23
CA ALA A 95 -0.42 3.26 -2.64
C ALA A 95 0.31 3.22 -3.99
N MET A 96 1.25 2.29 -4.14
CA MET A 96 2.00 2.10 -5.38
C MET A 96 1.14 1.58 -6.52
N ALA A 97 0.24 0.62 -6.27
CA ALA A 97 -0.66 0.08 -7.29
C ALA A 97 -1.61 1.16 -7.84
N MET A 98 -2.16 2.00 -6.97
CA MET A 98 -2.99 3.14 -7.37
C MET A 98 -2.19 4.17 -8.17
N LEU A 99 -0.97 4.50 -7.72
CA LEU A 99 -0.09 5.46 -8.39
C LEU A 99 0.28 5.01 -9.81
N LEU A 100 0.52 3.71 -10.01
CA LEU A 100 0.90 3.15 -11.32
C LEU A 100 -0.30 2.78 -12.21
N GLY A 101 -1.52 3.13 -11.82
CA GLY A 101 -2.73 2.86 -12.61
C GLY A 101 -3.07 1.37 -12.73
N LEU A 102 -2.78 0.58 -11.71
CA LEU A 102 -3.07 -0.86 -11.69
C LEU A 102 -4.50 -1.17 -11.24
N VAL A 103 -5.18 -0.21 -10.66
CA VAL A 103 -6.58 -0.33 -10.25
C VAL A 103 -7.49 0.46 -11.18
N SER A 104 -8.66 -0.09 -11.50
CA SER A 104 -9.71 0.64 -12.22
C SER A 104 -10.42 1.62 -11.28
N LYS A 105 -11.19 2.55 -11.85
CA LYS A 105 -12.01 3.50 -11.06
C LYS A 105 -12.95 2.76 -10.09
N LYS A 106 -13.59 1.68 -10.53
CA LYS A 106 -14.47 0.85 -9.69
C LYS A 106 -13.69 0.24 -8.52
N GLN A 107 -12.52 -0.33 -8.78
CA GLN A 107 -11.67 -0.92 -7.74
C GLN A 107 -11.17 0.15 -6.76
N TYR A 108 -10.81 1.32 -7.24
CA TYR A 108 -10.44 2.44 -6.38
C TYR A 108 -11.58 2.82 -5.43
N ASP A 109 -12.81 2.93 -5.94
CA ASP A 109 -13.97 3.25 -5.10
C ASP A 109 -14.28 2.12 -4.08
N GLN A 110 -14.06 0.87 -4.44
CA GLN A 110 -14.15 -0.28 -3.51
C GLN A 110 -13.11 -0.18 -2.39
N ILE A 111 -11.85 0.11 -2.72
CA ILE A 111 -10.78 0.35 -1.74
C ILE A 111 -11.17 1.45 -0.76
N LEU A 112 -11.66 2.59 -1.25
CA LEU A 112 -12.09 3.67 -0.36
C LEU A 112 -13.25 3.28 0.54
N ASN A 113 -14.20 2.49 0.03
CA ASN A 113 -15.31 1.97 0.85
C ASN A 113 -14.80 1.01 1.93
N TYR A 114 -13.83 0.14 1.60
CA TYR A 114 -13.18 -0.75 2.57
C TYR A 114 -12.47 0.01 3.68
N LEU A 115 -11.85 1.15 3.39
CA LEU A 115 -11.16 1.98 4.38
C LEU A 115 -12.09 2.70 5.36
N LYS A 116 -13.35 2.95 5.03
CA LYS A 116 -14.28 3.68 5.90
C LYS A 116 -14.46 3.07 7.29
N PRO A 117 -14.69 1.76 7.47
CA PRO A 117 -14.74 1.14 8.79
C PRO A 117 -13.40 1.22 9.53
N ILE A 118 -12.26 1.13 8.82
CA ILE A 118 -10.93 1.26 9.41
C ILE A 118 -10.76 2.67 9.99
N PHE A 119 -11.11 3.71 9.24
CA PHE A 119 -11.07 5.09 9.73
C PHE A 119 -11.92 5.32 10.99
N ARG A 120 -13.07 4.67 11.08
CA ARG A 120 -13.92 4.74 12.29
C ARG A 120 -13.29 4.01 13.47
N HIS A 121 -12.64 2.88 13.22
CA HIS A 121 -11.96 2.09 14.26
C HIS A 121 -10.73 2.82 14.81
N VAL A 122 -9.88 3.33 13.93
CA VAL A 122 -8.64 4.06 14.28
C VAL A 122 -8.94 5.48 14.81
N GLY A 123 -10.11 6.03 14.51
CA GLY A 123 -10.50 7.39 14.92
C GLY A 123 -9.88 8.50 14.06
N THR A 124 -9.24 8.15 12.95
CA THR A 124 -8.61 9.09 12.00
C THR A 124 -8.70 8.55 10.57
N VAL A 125 -8.45 9.42 9.58
CA VAL A 125 -8.32 9.03 8.17
C VAL A 125 -6.88 8.63 7.78
N LEU A 126 -6.01 8.49 8.76
CA LEU A 126 -4.66 7.96 8.55
C LEU A 126 -4.72 6.43 8.51
N ILE A 127 -3.99 5.82 7.57
CA ILE A 127 -4.17 4.40 7.23
C ILE A 127 -3.06 3.58 7.88
N PRO A 128 -3.40 2.54 8.67
CA PRO A 128 -2.43 1.58 9.19
C PRO A 128 -1.64 0.88 8.07
N ALA A 129 -0.37 0.58 8.30
CA ALA A 129 0.50 -0.10 7.33
C ALA A 129 -0.06 -1.45 6.89
N LEU A 130 -0.61 -2.21 7.83
CA LEU A 130 -1.27 -3.50 7.63
C LEU A 130 -2.62 -3.51 8.35
N TRP A 131 -3.66 -4.09 7.73
CA TRP A 131 -4.97 -4.24 8.35
C TRP A 131 -5.70 -5.50 7.85
N PRO A 132 -6.39 -6.28 8.73
CA PRO A 132 -6.37 -6.12 10.20
C PRO A 132 -4.98 -6.32 10.79
N VAL A 133 -4.76 -5.85 12.04
CA VAL A 133 -3.51 -6.11 12.75
C VAL A 133 -3.44 -7.58 13.15
N ILE A 134 -2.23 -8.15 13.14
CA ILE A 134 -1.98 -9.53 13.58
C ILE A 134 -1.80 -9.53 15.10
N THR A 135 -2.64 -10.30 15.80
CA THR A 135 -2.65 -10.42 17.26
C THR A 135 -2.11 -11.79 17.71
N SER A 136 -1.93 -11.98 19.00
CA SER A 136 -1.49 -13.26 19.57
C SER A 136 -2.43 -14.44 19.30
N ASP A 137 -3.67 -14.16 18.95
CA ASP A 137 -4.71 -15.15 18.68
C ASP A 137 -4.74 -15.58 17.20
N ASP A 138 -3.99 -14.87 16.34
CA ASP A 138 -3.94 -15.15 14.91
C ASP A 138 -2.88 -16.21 14.58
N PRO A 139 -3.13 -17.10 13.60
CA PRO A 139 -2.19 -18.13 13.18
C PRO A 139 -0.83 -17.59 12.72
N GLU A 140 -0.81 -16.39 12.17
CA GLU A 140 0.37 -15.71 11.65
C GLU A 140 1.29 -15.17 12.75
N TRP A 141 0.79 -15.01 13.98
CA TRP A 141 1.54 -14.40 15.09
C TRP A 141 2.87 -15.06 15.36
N THR A 142 2.92 -16.39 15.34
CA THR A 142 4.15 -17.12 15.60
C THR A 142 5.21 -16.83 14.53
N SER A 143 4.83 -16.82 13.25
CA SER A 143 5.74 -16.48 12.16
C SER A 143 6.21 -15.05 12.26
N LEU A 144 5.29 -14.11 12.54
CA LEU A 144 5.61 -12.71 12.74
C LEU A 144 6.62 -12.49 13.87
N LYS A 145 6.40 -13.15 15.02
CA LYS A 145 7.32 -13.05 16.17
C LYS A 145 8.71 -13.60 15.93
N HIS A 146 8.90 -14.50 14.99
CA HIS A 146 10.20 -15.05 14.64
C HIS A 146 10.89 -14.30 13.50
N ASN A 147 10.20 -13.38 12.82
CA ASN A 147 10.72 -12.62 11.70
C ASN A 147 11.25 -11.24 12.14
N TYR A 148 12.34 -11.23 12.91
CA TYR A 148 13.03 -9.99 13.27
C TYR A 148 14.53 -10.24 13.46
N SER A 149 15.34 -9.19 13.24
CA SER A 149 16.80 -9.32 13.28
C SER A 149 17.42 -8.95 14.64
N TYR A 150 16.82 -8.03 15.39
CA TYR A 150 17.39 -7.51 16.64
C TYR A 150 16.36 -7.41 17.76
N THR A 151 15.32 -6.60 17.58
CA THR A 151 14.27 -6.36 18.57
C THR A 151 12.93 -6.44 17.90
N PHE A 152 12.02 -7.24 18.45
CA PHE A 152 10.66 -7.34 17.93
C PHE A 152 9.91 -6.01 18.10
N LYS A 153 9.37 -5.48 17.00
CA LYS A 153 8.66 -4.20 16.96
C LYS A 153 7.22 -4.32 16.48
N ASN A 154 6.89 -5.45 15.82
CA ASN A 154 5.59 -5.66 15.17
C ASN A 154 4.49 -6.07 16.18
N TYR A 155 4.40 -5.38 17.31
CA TYR A 155 3.24 -5.51 18.19
C TYR A 155 1.99 -5.00 17.47
N PRO A 156 0.78 -5.48 17.83
CA PRO A 156 -0.46 -4.96 17.25
C PRO A 156 -0.52 -3.44 17.32
N HIS A 157 -0.94 -2.80 16.22
CA HIS A 157 -1.01 -1.34 16.05
C HIS A 157 0.34 -0.60 15.96
N GLN A 158 1.45 -1.33 15.98
CA GLN A 158 2.79 -0.74 15.95
C GLN A 158 3.57 -1.20 14.73
N TYR A 159 4.59 -0.41 14.38
CA TYR A 159 5.52 -0.65 13.30
C TYR A 159 4.80 -1.09 12.02
N HIS A 160 5.22 -2.21 11.36
CA HIS A 160 4.53 -2.70 10.16
C HIS A 160 3.23 -3.45 10.46
N ASN A 161 3.01 -3.88 11.70
CA ASN A 161 1.77 -4.55 12.12
C ASN A 161 0.71 -3.51 12.56
N GLY A 162 0.36 -2.63 11.66
CA GLY A 162 -0.70 -1.65 11.85
C GLY A 162 -0.28 -0.25 12.31
N GLY A 163 1.03 0.03 12.48
CA GLY A 163 1.49 1.41 12.65
C GLY A 163 1.20 2.26 11.41
N ILE A 164 0.96 3.55 11.60
CA ILE A 164 0.71 4.52 10.51
C ILE A 164 2.04 5.14 10.11
N TRP A 165 2.45 4.93 8.86
CA TRP A 165 3.72 5.44 8.35
C TRP A 165 3.51 6.70 7.50
N PRO A 166 4.06 7.86 7.91
CA PRO A 166 3.90 9.10 7.18
C PRO A 166 4.27 9.03 5.70
N VAL A 167 5.34 8.29 5.37
CA VAL A 167 5.74 8.10 3.98
C VAL A 167 4.66 7.43 3.14
N TRP A 168 4.01 6.39 3.66
CA TRP A 168 2.95 5.68 2.92
C TRP A 168 1.69 6.51 2.80
N MET A 169 1.41 7.41 3.76
CA MET A 169 0.33 8.38 3.64
C MET A 169 0.58 9.34 2.46
N GLY A 170 1.81 9.81 2.31
CA GLY A 170 2.18 10.64 1.15
C GLY A 170 2.01 9.93 -0.18
N TRP A 171 2.49 8.69 -0.31
CA TRP A 171 2.33 7.88 -1.50
C TRP A 171 0.87 7.54 -1.78
N PHE A 172 0.09 7.20 -0.75
CA PHE A 172 -1.34 6.92 -0.89
C PHE A 172 -2.12 8.15 -1.38
N ALA A 173 -1.80 9.33 -0.86
CA ALA A 173 -2.36 10.59 -1.32
C ALA A 173 -2.04 10.88 -2.79
N LEU A 174 -0.80 10.60 -3.24
CA LEU A 174 -0.44 10.69 -4.66
C LEU A 174 -1.26 9.72 -5.50
N GLY A 175 -1.39 8.46 -5.07
CA GLY A 175 -2.23 7.45 -5.72
C GLY A 175 -3.70 7.88 -5.80
N ALA A 176 -4.24 8.50 -4.74
CA ALA A 176 -5.59 9.05 -4.74
C ALA A 176 -5.76 10.19 -5.76
N SER A 177 -4.80 11.12 -5.82
CA SER A 177 -4.80 12.21 -6.80
C SER A 177 -4.76 11.69 -8.23
N VAL A 178 -3.95 10.67 -8.52
CA VAL A 178 -3.89 10.02 -9.84
C VAL A 178 -5.26 9.48 -10.24
N ASN A 179 -6.05 8.98 -9.29
CA ASN A 179 -7.40 8.47 -9.50
C ASN A 179 -8.49 9.56 -9.42
N GLY A 180 -8.11 10.84 -9.48
CA GLY A 180 -9.02 11.98 -9.52
C GLY A 180 -9.63 12.40 -8.19
N ASN A 181 -9.14 11.86 -7.06
CA ASN A 181 -9.60 12.24 -5.73
C ASN A 181 -8.67 13.27 -5.09
N THR A 182 -9.05 14.55 -5.17
CA THR A 182 -8.29 15.65 -4.57
C THR A 182 -8.69 15.94 -3.11
N HIS A 183 -9.84 15.43 -2.68
CA HIS A 183 -10.36 15.68 -1.32
C HIS A 183 -9.68 14.81 -0.25
N LEU A 184 -9.39 13.55 -0.56
CA LEU A 184 -8.73 12.64 0.38
C LEU A 184 -7.34 13.15 0.82
N PRO A 185 -6.44 13.59 -0.10
CA PRO A 185 -5.17 14.20 0.29
C PRO A 185 -5.30 15.37 1.27
N GLU A 186 -6.25 16.28 1.03
CA GLU A 186 -6.50 17.41 1.93
C GLU A 186 -6.97 16.95 3.32
N THR A 187 -7.82 15.93 3.36
CA THR A 187 -8.33 15.36 4.61
C THR A 187 -7.23 14.65 5.39
N VAL A 188 -6.37 13.90 4.72
CA VAL A 188 -5.20 13.24 5.31
C VAL A 188 -4.21 14.28 5.85
N LEU A 189 -3.93 15.35 5.10
CA LEU A 189 -3.06 16.43 5.57
C LEU A 189 -3.61 17.08 6.85
N LYS A 190 -4.90 17.42 6.87
CA LYS A 190 -5.55 18.00 8.05
C LYS A 190 -5.50 17.07 9.26
N ALA A 191 -5.68 15.75 9.03
CA ALA A 191 -5.60 14.77 10.10
C ALA A 191 -4.17 14.62 10.65
N TRP A 192 -3.17 14.59 9.77
CA TRP A 192 -1.77 14.53 10.18
C TRP A 192 -1.38 15.78 10.97
N MET A 193 -1.65 16.98 10.44
CA MET A 193 -1.30 18.25 11.13
C MET A 193 -1.96 18.43 12.49
N LYS A 194 -3.01 17.68 12.82
CA LYS A 194 -3.59 17.66 14.19
C LYS A 194 -2.76 16.85 15.18
N LEU A 195 -1.92 15.95 14.70
CA LEU A 195 -1.06 15.11 15.55
C LEU A 195 0.33 15.73 15.74
N GLU A 196 0.69 16.72 14.90
CA GLU A 196 1.99 17.37 14.95
C GLU A 196 1.92 18.69 15.77
N ASP A 197 2.99 18.98 16.50
CA ASP A 197 3.25 20.34 16.95
C ASP A 197 3.75 21.16 15.75
N VAL A 198 3.02 22.22 15.41
CA VAL A 198 3.32 23.04 14.22
C VAL A 198 4.67 23.76 14.35
N GLU A 199 5.12 24.01 15.57
CA GLU A 199 6.41 24.68 15.84
C GLU A 199 7.59 23.70 15.86
N ASP A 200 7.36 22.41 16.20
CA ASP A 200 8.39 21.37 16.20
C ASP A 200 7.84 20.04 15.66
N VAL A 201 7.70 19.95 14.35
CA VAL A 201 7.21 18.75 13.67
C VAL A 201 8.17 17.58 13.89
N ASN A 202 7.68 16.52 14.52
CA ASN A 202 8.52 15.41 14.97
C ASN A 202 9.07 14.57 13.80
N PHE A 203 8.33 14.40 12.71
CA PHE A 203 8.67 13.47 11.62
C PHE A 203 9.05 12.08 12.14
N SER A 204 8.25 11.56 13.07
CA SER A 204 8.46 10.22 13.64
C SER A 204 8.42 9.12 12.57
N GLU A 205 9.07 8.00 12.86
CA GLU A 205 9.13 6.84 11.96
C GLU A 205 7.74 6.33 11.64
N TYR A 206 6.90 6.17 12.68
CA TYR A 206 5.49 5.82 12.55
C TYR A 206 4.66 6.39 13.70
N ILE A 207 3.35 6.29 13.60
CA ILE A 207 2.37 6.64 14.62
C ILE A 207 1.64 5.36 14.99
N ALA A 208 1.53 5.05 16.29
CA ALA A 208 0.76 3.89 16.75
C ALA A 208 -0.72 4.09 16.43
N SER A 209 -1.38 3.12 15.78
CA SER A 209 -2.75 3.34 15.27
C SER A 209 -3.85 3.22 16.32
N ASP A 210 -3.56 2.70 17.51
CA ASP A 210 -4.47 2.62 18.65
C ASP A 210 -4.47 3.87 19.54
N THR A 211 -3.28 4.48 19.71
CA THR A 211 -3.09 5.62 20.63
C THR A 211 -2.85 6.93 19.89
N LEU A 212 -2.54 6.90 18.61
CA LEU A 212 -2.11 8.02 17.78
C LEU A 212 -0.83 8.72 18.32
N GLN A 213 -0.01 8.00 19.07
CA GLN A 213 1.25 8.50 19.60
C GLN A 213 2.38 8.31 18.58
N HIS A 214 3.29 9.28 18.54
CA HIS A 214 4.53 9.21 17.76
C HIS A 214 5.45 8.13 18.29
N CYS A 215 6.02 7.31 17.41
CA CYS A 215 6.85 6.17 17.73
C CYS A 215 8.05 6.03 16.78
N GLY A 216 9.03 5.24 17.20
CA GLY A 216 10.22 4.93 16.43
C GLY A 216 11.25 6.06 16.43
N LYS A 217 11.95 6.25 15.32
CA LYS A 217 12.95 7.32 15.15
C LYS A 217 12.26 8.66 14.94
N GLU A 218 12.81 9.69 15.55
CA GLU A 218 12.39 11.07 15.35
C GLU A 218 13.18 11.73 14.21
N ARG A 219 12.61 12.81 13.64
CA ARG A 219 13.22 13.66 12.61
C ARG A 219 13.73 12.86 11.40
N LEU A 220 12.93 11.89 10.99
CA LEU A 220 13.27 10.98 9.90
C LEU A 220 12.98 11.62 8.54
N CYS A 221 13.99 11.77 7.69
CA CYS A 221 13.83 12.29 6.33
C CYS A 221 12.83 11.48 5.51
N TYR A 222 12.73 10.18 5.75
CA TYR A 222 11.76 9.30 5.12
C TYR A 222 10.31 9.73 5.42
N SER A 223 10.01 10.06 6.68
CA SER A 223 8.70 10.58 7.08
C SER A 223 8.44 11.98 6.55
N ALA A 224 9.47 12.86 6.56
CA ALA A 224 9.36 14.18 5.95
C ALA A 224 9.05 14.12 4.45
N SER A 225 9.60 13.13 3.72
CA SER A 225 9.26 12.90 2.30
C SER A 225 7.77 12.62 2.10
N GLY A 226 7.14 11.92 3.04
CA GLY A 226 5.70 11.67 3.01
C GLY A 226 4.87 12.96 3.05
N LEU A 227 5.25 13.92 3.89
CA LEU A 227 4.59 15.23 3.92
C LEU A 227 4.77 16.00 2.60
N ILE A 228 5.97 15.94 2.00
CA ILE A 228 6.23 16.55 0.69
C ILE A 228 5.32 15.96 -0.37
N PHE A 229 5.18 14.63 -0.44
CA PHE A 229 4.29 13.96 -1.38
C PHE A 229 2.82 14.28 -1.12
N LEU A 230 2.42 14.35 0.13
CA LEU A 230 1.06 14.71 0.51
C LEU A 230 0.70 16.13 0.07
N VAL A 231 1.58 17.10 0.31
CA VAL A 231 1.40 18.49 -0.16
C VAL A 231 1.43 18.54 -1.69
N ALA A 232 2.31 17.79 -2.34
CA ALA A 232 2.37 17.71 -3.79
C ALA A 232 1.06 17.13 -4.39
N SER A 233 0.44 16.17 -3.74
CA SER A 233 -0.81 15.53 -4.19
C SER A 233 -2.01 16.50 -4.24
N ILE A 234 -1.97 17.57 -3.45
CA ILE A 234 -3.02 18.60 -3.40
C ILE A 234 -2.82 19.65 -4.51
N ARG A 235 -1.59 19.84 -4.98
CA ARG A 235 -1.26 20.85 -5.97
C ARG A 235 -1.52 20.38 -7.40
N LYS A 236 -2.40 21.04 -8.14
CA LYS A 236 -2.79 20.67 -9.51
C LYS A 236 -1.62 20.40 -10.48
N ASN A 237 -0.49 21.10 -10.33
CA ASN A 237 0.66 20.99 -11.24
C ASN A 237 1.63 19.85 -10.87
N ALA A 238 1.53 19.24 -9.71
CA ALA A 238 2.38 18.11 -9.32
C ALA A 238 1.98 16.83 -10.06
N PHE A 239 0.70 16.69 -10.39
CA PHE A 239 0.14 15.55 -11.10
C PHE A 239 0.72 15.36 -12.51
N ASP A 240 0.84 16.44 -13.28
CA ASP A 240 1.39 16.37 -14.64
C ASP A 240 2.88 15.96 -14.65
N LYS A 241 3.63 16.39 -13.63
CA LYS A 241 5.02 15.96 -13.43
C LYS A 241 5.13 14.50 -13.01
N LEU A 242 4.20 14.01 -12.20
CA LEU A 242 4.16 12.59 -11.77
C LEU A 242 3.80 11.65 -12.93
N LYS A 243 2.92 12.05 -13.85
CA LYS A 243 2.62 11.29 -15.07
C LYS A 243 3.88 10.99 -15.89
N LEU A 244 4.85 11.91 -15.92
CA LEU A 244 6.14 11.70 -16.57
C LEU A 244 6.96 10.60 -15.92
N ILE A 245 6.78 10.35 -14.61
CA ILE A 245 7.53 9.35 -13.84
C ILE A 245 6.79 8.01 -13.80
N THR A 246 5.47 8.02 -13.74
CA THR A 246 4.66 6.82 -13.52
C THR A 246 4.22 6.13 -14.81
N ASN A 247 4.35 6.78 -15.98
CA ASN A 247 3.88 6.26 -17.27
C ASN A 247 2.40 5.82 -17.22
N THR A 248 1.58 6.51 -16.47
CA THR A 248 0.12 6.30 -16.46
C THR A 248 -0.47 6.96 -17.70
N TYR A 249 -0.59 6.19 -18.79
CA TYR A 249 -1.43 6.49 -19.94
C TYR A 249 -2.78 5.80 -19.78
#